data_c0e137b62d147f7ba62ce6c463f0abb0
#
_entry.id   c0e137b62d147f7ba62ce6c463f0abb0
#
_cell.length_a   1.000
_cell.length_b   1.000
_cell.length_c   1.000
_cell.angle_alpha   90.00
_cell.angle_beta   90.00
_cell.angle_gamma   90.00
#
_symmetry.space_group_name_H-M   'P 1'
#
loop_
_entity.id
_entity.type
_entity.pdbx_description
1 polymer ?
#
loop_
_entity_poly.entity_id
_entity_poly.type
_entity_poly.pdbx_seq_one_letter_code
_entity_poly.pdbx_strand_id
1 'polypeptide(L)'
;AETKWDAVILDESHEGVETLKAEIALGRIDHMMEIYLSATPFKAIAEGKFPESAMFNWTYADEQAEKRRYDELGIANPYADMPMMELMSFMLSRIVLGRAMKGAGDVDGDGVDESYAFSLPEFFKVGKDGKFIHEDDVIRFIDTLATADGFPFASSESRRQFAHTFWLLDRVASAKALALLLRKSRYFKD
;
A
#
# COMPACT_ATOMS: atom_id res chain seq x y z
N ALA A 1 -34.28 -30.22 -4.29
CA ALA A 1 -34.71 -28.98 -3.68
C ALA A 1 -33.57 -28.00 -3.88
N GLU A 2 -33.82 -26.90 -4.55
CA GLU A 2 -32.86 -25.79 -4.64
C GLU A 2 -32.72 -25.19 -3.24
N THR A 3 -31.48 -24.99 -2.81
CA THR A 3 -31.21 -24.39 -1.51
C THR A 3 -31.43 -22.88 -1.63
N LYS A 4 -32.35 -22.37 -0.82
CA LYS A 4 -32.57 -20.92 -0.68
C LYS A 4 -31.73 -20.39 0.47
N TRP A 5 -30.98 -19.36 0.23
CA TRP A 5 -30.12 -18.71 1.22
C TRP A 5 -30.81 -17.48 1.81
N ASP A 6 -30.62 -17.23 3.08
CA ASP A 6 -31.15 -16.00 3.71
C ASP A 6 -30.34 -14.78 3.28
N ALA A 7 -29.02 -14.93 3.16
CA ALA A 7 -28.13 -13.86 2.71
C ALA A 7 -26.94 -14.39 1.93
N VAL A 8 -26.43 -13.58 1.01
CA VAL A 8 -25.14 -13.73 0.35
C VAL A 8 -24.26 -12.55 0.75
N ILE A 9 -23.04 -12.84 1.18
CA ILE A 9 -22.04 -11.85 1.55
C ILE A 9 -21.00 -11.79 0.44
N LEU A 10 -20.79 -10.59 -0.11
CA LEU A 10 -19.81 -10.30 -1.15
C LEU A 10 -18.66 -9.50 -0.52
N ASP A 11 -17.56 -10.19 -0.25
CA ASP A 11 -16.36 -9.55 0.27
C ASP A 11 -15.54 -8.96 -0.87
N GLU A 12 -14.75 -7.92 -0.57
CA GLU A 12 -13.96 -7.15 -1.53
C GLU A 12 -14.77 -6.68 -2.74
N SER A 13 -15.98 -6.19 -2.50
CA SER A 13 -16.96 -5.89 -3.53
C SER A 13 -16.53 -4.79 -4.51
N HIS A 14 -15.45 -4.07 -4.25
CA HIS A 14 -14.82 -3.11 -5.15
C HIS A 14 -13.95 -3.79 -6.23
N GLU A 15 -13.60 -5.08 -6.07
CA GLU A 15 -12.80 -5.85 -7.01
C GLU A 15 -13.66 -6.86 -7.79
N GLY A 16 -14.07 -6.47 -9.00
CA GLY A 16 -14.60 -7.44 -9.98
C GLY A 16 -16.05 -7.89 -9.78
N VAL A 17 -16.77 -7.49 -8.73
CA VAL A 17 -18.19 -7.83 -8.53
C VAL A 17 -19.09 -7.14 -9.58
N GLU A 18 -18.61 -6.06 -10.18
CA GLU A 18 -19.30 -5.35 -11.28
C GLU A 18 -19.08 -5.99 -12.65
N THR A 19 -18.46 -7.18 -12.70
CA THR A 19 -18.32 -7.90 -13.96
C THR A 19 -19.60 -8.65 -14.29
N LEU A 20 -19.96 -8.70 -15.58
CA LEU A 20 -21.10 -9.49 -16.08
C LEU A 20 -21.05 -10.95 -15.57
N LYS A 21 -19.87 -11.52 -15.38
CA LYS A 21 -19.70 -12.87 -14.85
C LYS A 21 -20.14 -13.00 -13.40
N ALA A 22 -19.84 -12.01 -12.57
CA ALA A 22 -20.23 -11.98 -11.17
C ALA A 22 -21.75 -11.80 -11.04
N GLU A 23 -22.36 -10.91 -11.82
CA GLU A 23 -23.81 -10.73 -11.86
C GLU A 23 -24.54 -12.02 -12.27
N ILE A 24 -24.05 -12.71 -13.31
CA ILE A 24 -24.60 -13.99 -13.73
C ILE A 24 -24.45 -15.06 -12.64
N ALA A 25 -23.33 -15.08 -11.92
CA ALA A 25 -23.09 -16.04 -10.84
C ALA A 25 -24.05 -15.79 -9.66
N LEU A 26 -24.22 -14.54 -9.26
CA LEU A 26 -25.15 -14.13 -8.19
C LEU A 26 -26.60 -14.44 -8.56
N GLY A 27 -27.02 -14.15 -9.80
CA GLY A 27 -28.36 -14.43 -10.28
C GLY A 27 -28.71 -15.93 -10.33
N ARG A 28 -27.74 -16.83 -10.13
CA ARG A 28 -27.97 -18.30 -10.04
C ARG A 28 -28.15 -18.79 -8.59
N ILE A 29 -27.89 -17.92 -7.60
CA ILE A 29 -28.04 -18.25 -6.19
C ILE A 29 -29.38 -17.69 -5.71
N ASP A 30 -30.32 -18.57 -5.34
CA ASP A 30 -31.58 -18.10 -4.72
C ASP A 30 -31.31 -17.59 -3.32
N HIS A 31 -31.49 -16.30 -3.10
CA HIS A 31 -31.19 -15.61 -1.84
C HIS A 31 -32.16 -14.45 -1.59
N MET A 32 -32.30 -14.08 -0.32
CA MET A 32 -33.22 -13.02 0.10
C MET A 32 -32.52 -11.65 0.23
N MET A 33 -31.25 -11.62 0.59
CA MET A 33 -30.50 -10.40 0.90
C MET A 33 -29.06 -10.52 0.39
N GLU A 34 -28.51 -9.38 -0.05
CA GLU A 34 -27.11 -9.23 -0.41
C GLU A 34 -26.42 -8.24 0.55
N ILE A 35 -25.25 -8.62 1.06
CA ILE A 35 -24.41 -7.78 1.88
C ILE A 35 -23.08 -7.57 1.16
N TYR A 36 -22.74 -6.33 0.89
CA TYR A 36 -21.51 -5.95 0.19
C TYR A 36 -20.52 -5.41 1.21
N LEU A 37 -19.34 -6.02 1.31
CA LEU A 37 -18.23 -5.57 2.15
C LEU A 37 -17.14 -4.97 1.28
N SER A 38 -16.58 -3.86 1.69
CA SER A 38 -15.45 -3.21 1.00
C SER A 38 -14.70 -2.27 1.93
N ALA A 39 -13.38 -2.33 1.90
CA ALA A 39 -12.52 -1.33 2.56
C ALA A 39 -12.44 -0.01 1.78
N THR A 40 -12.75 -0.03 0.47
CA THR A 40 -12.64 1.14 -0.42
C THR A 40 -13.87 1.32 -1.31
N PRO A 41 -15.06 1.58 -0.73
CA PRO A 41 -16.33 1.61 -1.46
C PRO A 41 -16.55 2.91 -2.26
N PHE A 42 -15.49 3.66 -2.57
CA PHE A 42 -15.56 5.02 -3.11
C PHE A 42 -16.35 5.12 -4.41
N LYS A 43 -16.20 4.15 -5.31
CA LYS A 43 -16.91 4.14 -6.60
C LYS A 43 -18.41 3.91 -6.39
N ALA A 44 -18.77 2.89 -5.61
CA ALA A 44 -20.17 2.55 -5.32
C ALA A 44 -20.90 3.69 -4.61
N ILE A 45 -20.21 4.42 -3.72
CA ILE A 45 -20.73 5.60 -3.04
C ILE A 45 -20.92 6.75 -4.04
N ALA A 46 -19.91 7.03 -4.87
CA ALA A 46 -19.95 8.12 -5.85
C ALA A 46 -21.05 7.93 -6.92
N GLU A 47 -21.32 6.69 -7.30
CA GLU A 47 -22.35 6.31 -8.26
C GLU A 47 -23.76 6.19 -7.64
N GLY A 48 -23.88 6.33 -6.31
CA GLY A 48 -25.17 6.20 -5.61
C GLY A 48 -25.77 4.81 -5.71
N LYS A 49 -24.94 3.76 -5.77
CA LYS A 49 -25.38 2.37 -5.95
C LYS A 49 -26.30 1.89 -4.81
N PHE A 50 -26.09 2.39 -3.61
CA PHE A 50 -26.89 2.06 -2.44
C PHE A 50 -27.47 3.32 -1.81
N PRO A 51 -28.73 3.27 -1.28
CA PRO A 51 -29.26 4.37 -0.52
C PRO A 51 -28.49 4.52 0.80
N GLU A 52 -28.34 5.73 1.29
CA GLU A 52 -27.60 6.04 2.52
C GLU A 52 -28.09 5.23 3.72
N SER A 53 -29.40 4.99 3.81
CA SER A 53 -30.02 4.18 4.86
C SER A 53 -29.64 2.69 4.84
N ALA A 54 -29.08 2.19 3.74
CA ALA A 54 -28.60 0.82 3.58
C ALA A 54 -27.07 0.70 3.70
N MET A 55 -26.37 1.81 4.01
CA MET A 55 -24.93 1.83 4.16
C MET A 55 -24.53 1.95 5.62
N PHE A 56 -23.59 1.10 6.06
CA PHE A 56 -22.87 1.27 7.30
C PHE A 56 -21.42 1.55 6.98
N ASN A 57 -20.90 2.66 7.48
CA ASN A 57 -19.52 3.06 7.29
C ASN A 57 -18.82 3.16 8.64
N TRP A 58 -17.65 2.54 8.74
CA TRP A 58 -16.79 2.59 9.91
C TRP A 58 -15.36 2.85 9.46
N THR A 59 -14.88 4.05 9.74
CA THR A 59 -13.56 4.50 9.31
C THR A 59 -12.52 4.33 10.42
N TYR A 60 -11.24 4.42 10.06
CA TYR A 60 -10.16 4.53 11.03
C TYR A 60 -10.35 5.72 12.00
N ALA A 61 -10.88 6.84 11.51
CA ALA A 61 -11.17 8.00 12.35
C ALA A 61 -12.23 7.70 13.40
N ASP A 62 -13.28 6.95 13.03
CA ASP A 62 -14.33 6.50 13.95
C ASP A 62 -13.78 5.56 15.01
N GLU A 63 -12.96 4.58 14.61
CA GLU A 63 -12.27 3.66 15.52
C GLU A 63 -11.41 4.42 16.55
N GLN A 64 -10.60 5.37 16.11
CA GLN A 64 -9.74 6.16 16.98
C GLN A 64 -10.54 7.13 17.88
N ALA A 65 -11.67 7.62 17.41
CA ALA A 65 -12.59 8.41 18.23
C ALA A 65 -13.23 7.57 19.33
N GLU A 66 -13.72 6.38 19.02
CA GLU A 66 -14.27 5.45 19.98
C GLU A 66 -13.20 4.98 20.98
N LYS A 67 -11.98 4.66 20.53
CA LYS A 67 -10.87 4.31 21.42
C LYS A 67 -10.66 5.36 22.50
N ARG A 68 -10.57 6.65 22.11
CA ARG A 68 -10.45 7.75 23.08
C ARG A 68 -11.66 7.86 24.01
N ARG A 69 -12.87 7.70 23.49
CA ARG A 69 -14.10 7.76 24.29
C ARG A 69 -14.14 6.69 25.39
N TYR A 70 -13.73 5.45 25.08
CA TYR A 70 -13.67 4.38 26.08
C TYR A 70 -12.61 4.65 27.15
N ASP A 71 -11.46 5.21 26.76
CA ASP A 71 -10.39 5.58 27.69
C ASP A 71 -10.84 6.72 28.63
N GLU A 72 -11.54 7.74 28.11
CA GLU A 72 -12.11 8.84 28.91
C GLU A 72 -13.17 8.37 29.90
N LEU A 73 -13.97 7.40 29.54
CA LEU A 73 -14.99 6.81 30.41
C LEU A 73 -14.39 5.87 31.45
N GLY A 74 -13.12 5.47 31.32
CA GLY A 74 -12.46 4.56 32.25
C GLY A 74 -13.07 3.15 32.31
N ILE A 75 -13.69 2.70 31.21
CA ILE A 75 -14.31 1.37 31.07
C ILE A 75 -13.46 0.48 30.15
N ALA A 76 -13.72 -0.83 30.14
CA ALA A 76 -13.02 -1.77 29.30
C ALA A 76 -13.09 -1.32 27.81
N ASN A 77 -11.93 -1.08 27.22
CA ASN A 77 -11.82 -0.56 25.86
C ASN A 77 -11.59 -1.70 24.86
N PRO A 78 -12.58 -2.04 24.00
CA PRO A 78 -12.43 -3.09 23.00
C PRO A 78 -11.44 -2.73 21.88
N TYR A 79 -11.07 -1.45 21.78
CA TYR A 79 -10.11 -0.92 20.79
C TYR A 79 -8.71 -0.71 21.37
N ALA A 80 -8.44 -1.11 22.62
CA ALA A 80 -7.17 -0.84 23.30
C ALA A 80 -5.96 -1.32 22.49
N ASP A 81 -6.04 -2.51 21.92
CA ASP A 81 -4.96 -3.15 21.16
C ASP A 81 -4.90 -2.72 19.68
N MET A 82 -5.85 -1.89 19.21
CA MET A 82 -5.82 -1.37 17.85
C MET A 82 -4.70 -0.34 17.71
N PRO A 83 -3.74 -0.52 16.76
CA PRO A 83 -2.63 0.39 16.61
C PRO A 83 -3.07 1.74 16.05
N MET A 84 -2.39 2.79 16.49
CA MET A 84 -2.50 4.08 15.84
C MET A 84 -1.68 4.08 14.54
N MET A 85 -2.28 4.53 13.45
CA MET A 85 -1.59 4.69 12.19
C MET A 85 -0.85 6.03 12.19
N GLU A 86 0.45 5.98 11.96
CA GLU A 86 1.28 7.17 11.72
C GLU A 86 1.68 7.20 10.25
N LEU A 87 1.34 8.29 9.56
CA LEU A 87 1.77 8.53 8.19
C LEU A 87 3.02 9.39 8.20
N MET A 88 4.15 8.80 7.83
CA MET A 88 5.42 9.49 7.72
C MET A 88 5.79 9.67 6.24
N SER A 89 6.16 10.87 5.85
CA SER A 89 6.71 11.14 4.52
C SER A 89 8.19 11.47 4.65
N PHE A 90 9.02 10.83 3.82
CA PHE A 90 10.44 11.08 3.75
C PHE A 90 10.78 11.70 2.40
N MET A 91 11.57 12.76 2.43
CA MET A 91 12.12 13.31 1.19
C MET A 91 13.08 12.31 0.59
N LEU A 92 12.94 12.04 -0.70
CA LEU A 92 13.89 11.23 -1.44
C LEU A 92 15.32 11.77 -1.24
N SER A 93 16.26 10.88 -1.03
CA SER A 93 17.66 11.27 -0.82
C SER A 93 18.14 12.15 -1.97
N ARG A 94 19.10 13.05 -1.70
CA ARG A 94 19.74 13.88 -2.74
C ARG A 94 20.35 13.07 -3.88
N ILE A 95 20.69 11.81 -3.60
CA ILE A 95 21.21 10.86 -4.59
C ILE A 95 20.13 10.50 -5.62
N VAL A 96 18.92 10.20 -5.13
CA VAL A 96 17.76 9.89 -5.97
C VAL A 96 17.31 11.12 -6.74
N LEU A 97 17.24 12.28 -6.06
CA LEU A 97 16.95 13.57 -6.66
C LEU A 97 18.03 13.98 -7.68
N GLY A 98 19.32 13.76 -7.37
CA GLY A 98 20.42 14.08 -8.28
C GLY A 98 20.41 13.28 -9.58
N ARG A 99 19.89 12.05 -9.56
CA ARG A 99 19.67 11.25 -10.78
C ARG A 99 18.39 11.63 -11.51
N ALA A 100 17.34 11.94 -10.80
CA ALA A 100 16.11 12.46 -11.38
C ALA A 100 16.33 13.80 -12.11
N MET A 101 17.27 14.62 -11.58
CA MET A 101 17.63 15.93 -12.18
C MET A 101 18.74 15.84 -13.22
N LYS A 102 19.53 14.76 -13.27
CA LYS A 102 20.46 14.46 -14.36
C LYS A 102 19.70 13.72 -15.44
N GLY A 103 18.69 14.35 -16.04
CA GLY A 103 17.95 13.78 -17.14
C GLY A 103 18.87 12.99 -18.08
N ALA A 104 18.43 11.86 -18.57
CA ALA A 104 19.04 11.28 -19.74
C ALA A 104 18.93 12.37 -20.80
N GLY A 105 20.02 13.05 -21.13
CA GLY A 105 19.99 14.11 -22.14
C GLY A 105 19.20 13.67 -23.37
N ASP A 106 18.96 14.56 -24.29
CA ASP A 106 18.30 14.32 -25.56
C ASP A 106 18.55 12.88 -26.10
N VAL A 107 17.63 11.95 -25.75
CA VAL A 107 17.81 10.50 -26.01
C VAL A 107 17.46 10.17 -27.45
N ASP A 108 16.65 11.00 -28.12
CA ASP A 108 16.19 10.79 -29.49
C ASP A 108 16.68 11.86 -30.48
N GLY A 109 17.44 12.84 -30.03
CA GLY A 109 18.11 13.83 -30.89
C GLY A 109 17.17 14.92 -31.40
N ASP A 110 16.02 15.12 -30.76
CA ASP A 110 15.04 16.15 -31.15
C ASP A 110 15.28 17.52 -30.52
N GLY A 111 16.32 17.65 -29.67
CA GLY A 111 16.70 18.89 -29.00
C GLY A 111 15.83 19.23 -27.77
N VAL A 112 14.95 18.35 -27.33
CA VAL A 112 14.17 18.51 -26.11
C VAL A 112 14.88 17.83 -24.97
N ASP A 113 15.32 18.59 -23.95
CA ASP A 113 15.84 18.04 -22.71
C ASP A 113 14.66 17.39 -21.96
N GLU A 114 14.53 16.08 -22.10
CA GLU A 114 13.54 15.31 -21.34
C GLU A 114 13.93 15.34 -19.87
N SER A 115 13.45 16.35 -19.16
CA SER A 115 13.53 16.42 -17.71
C SER A 115 12.76 15.25 -17.13
N TYR A 116 13.46 14.19 -16.81
CA TYR A 116 12.88 13.00 -16.22
C TYR A 116 12.15 13.33 -14.91
N ALA A 117 10.83 13.22 -14.93
CA ALA A 117 10.09 13.02 -13.70
C ALA A 117 10.64 11.75 -13.05
N PHE A 118 11.06 11.82 -11.77
CA PHE A 118 11.54 10.65 -11.05
C PHE A 118 10.50 9.54 -11.10
N SER A 119 10.88 8.41 -11.66
CA SER A 119 10.03 7.22 -11.79
C SER A 119 10.51 6.12 -10.86
N LEU A 120 9.75 5.83 -9.80
CA LEU A 120 10.02 4.69 -8.91
C LEU A 120 10.09 3.35 -9.67
N PRO A 121 9.19 3.04 -10.62
CA PRO A 121 9.29 1.86 -11.46
C PRO A 121 10.60 1.74 -12.22
N GLU A 122 11.14 2.85 -12.76
CA GLU A 122 12.41 2.85 -13.46
C GLU A 122 13.60 2.70 -12.51
N PHE A 123 13.53 3.36 -11.34
CA PHE A 123 14.57 3.24 -10.30
C PHE A 123 14.72 1.81 -9.80
N PHE A 124 13.61 1.10 -9.60
CA PHE A 124 13.61 -0.30 -9.17
C PHE A 124 13.51 -1.31 -10.32
N LYS A 125 13.88 -0.92 -11.53
CA LYS A 125 13.86 -1.81 -12.68
C LYS A 125 14.94 -2.88 -12.60
N VAL A 126 14.55 -4.12 -12.88
CA VAL A 126 15.42 -5.30 -12.85
C VAL A 126 15.80 -5.68 -14.26
N GLY A 127 17.09 -5.97 -14.48
CA GLY A 127 17.65 -6.48 -15.71
C GLY A 127 17.34 -7.98 -15.92
N LYS A 128 17.78 -8.52 -17.05
CA LYS A 128 17.60 -9.95 -17.39
C LYS A 128 18.36 -10.89 -16.46
N ASP A 129 19.38 -10.39 -15.77
CA ASP A 129 20.20 -11.10 -14.80
C ASP A 129 19.56 -11.18 -13.38
N GLY A 130 18.38 -10.59 -13.21
CA GLY A 130 17.66 -10.56 -11.94
C GLY A 130 18.17 -9.52 -10.94
N LYS A 131 19.09 -8.64 -11.35
CA LYS A 131 19.61 -7.53 -10.53
C LYS A 131 19.01 -6.21 -10.94
N PHE A 132 19.01 -5.23 -10.05
CA PHE A 132 18.62 -3.88 -10.42
C PHE A 132 19.56 -3.28 -11.48
N ILE A 133 18.99 -2.60 -12.47
CA ILE A 133 19.80 -1.87 -13.47
C ILE A 133 20.64 -0.78 -12.77
N HIS A 134 20.07 -0.17 -11.71
CA HIS A 134 20.72 0.85 -10.89
C HIS A 134 21.03 0.31 -9.47
N GLU A 135 21.63 -0.89 -9.38
CA GLU A 135 21.86 -1.59 -8.10
C GLU A 135 22.59 -0.73 -7.07
N ASP A 136 23.66 -0.03 -7.49
CA ASP A 136 24.43 0.84 -6.58
C ASP A 136 23.59 1.98 -5.99
N ASP A 137 22.65 2.53 -6.76
CA ASP A 137 21.77 3.59 -6.26
C ASP A 137 20.70 3.04 -5.33
N VAL A 138 20.18 1.84 -5.62
CA VAL A 138 19.24 1.14 -4.72
C VAL A 138 19.94 0.80 -3.40
N ILE A 139 21.19 0.33 -3.43
CA ILE A 139 21.99 0.08 -2.22
C ILE A 139 22.19 1.38 -1.42
N ARG A 140 22.58 2.48 -2.07
CA ARG A 140 22.71 3.78 -1.41
C ARG A 140 21.41 4.28 -0.81
N PHE A 141 20.28 4.04 -1.48
CA PHE A 141 18.96 4.36 -0.96
C PHE A 141 18.66 3.57 0.31
N ILE A 142 18.90 2.25 0.33
CA ILE A 142 18.74 1.40 1.50
C ILE A 142 19.65 1.86 2.65
N ASP A 143 20.91 2.15 2.35
CA ASP A 143 21.86 2.67 3.34
C ASP A 143 21.41 4.03 3.92
N THR A 144 20.86 4.90 3.09
CA THR A 144 20.31 6.19 3.54
C THR A 144 19.17 6.01 4.52
N LEU A 145 18.24 5.09 4.24
CA LEU A 145 17.12 4.78 5.14
C LEU A 145 17.60 4.28 6.52
N ALA A 146 18.79 3.66 6.57
CA ALA A 146 19.35 3.07 7.77
C ALA A 146 20.37 3.95 8.50
N THR A 147 20.87 5.02 7.88
CA THR A 147 21.97 5.82 8.44
C THR A 147 21.71 7.33 8.48
N ALA A 148 20.84 7.85 7.63
CA ALA A 148 20.58 9.27 7.59
C ALA A 148 19.64 9.69 8.73
N ASP A 149 19.97 10.77 9.41
CA ASP A 149 19.17 11.31 10.50
C ASP A 149 17.74 11.63 10.05
N GLY A 150 16.76 11.31 10.90
CA GLY A 150 15.33 11.48 10.61
C GLY A 150 14.71 10.38 9.72
N PHE A 151 15.48 9.39 9.27
CA PHE A 151 14.95 8.26 8.49
C PHE A 151 14.53 7.07 9.38
N PRO A 152 13.59 6.20 8.92
CA PRO A 152 12.91 5.24 9.78
C PRO A 152 13.81 4.20 10.43
N PHE A 153 14.97 3.90 9.85
CA PHE A 153 15.87 2.87 10.37
C PHE A 153 17.20 3.42 10.88
N ALA A 154 17.32 4.76 11.05
CA ALA A 154 18.59 5.41 11.38
C ALA A 154 19.07 5.10 12.81
N SER A 155 18.17 4.89 13.76
CA SER A 155 18.51 4.60 15.16
C SER A 155 18.12 3.18 15.57
N SER A 156 18.73 2.67 16.65
CA SER A 156 18.34 1.39 17.24
C SER A 156 16.93 1.43 17.82
N GLU A 157 16.47 2.60 18.28
CA GLU A 157 15.11 2.80 18.78
C GLU A 157 14.10 2.68 17.63
N SER A 158 14.31 3.44 16.54
CA SER A 158 13.46 3.37 15.36
C SER A 158 13.40 1.96 14.78
N ARG A 159 14.55 1.26 14.70
CA ARG A 159 14.58 -0.14 14.22
C ARG A 159 13.74 -1.09 15.06
N ARG A 160 13.66 -0.88 16.38
CA ARG A 160 12.76 -1.68 17.25
C ARG A 160 11.30 -1.41 16.99
N GLN A 161 10.94 -0.15 16.75
CA GLN A 161 9.57 0.23 16.39
C GLN A 161 9.14 -0.35 15.06
N PHE A 162 10.06 -0.42 14.09
CA PHE A 162 9.84 -0.96 12.74
C PHE A 162 10.39 -2.39 12.58
N ALA A 163 10.25 -3.23 13.61
CA ALA A 163 10.72 -4.62 13.57
C ALA A 163 10.10 -5.46 12.44
N HIS A 164 8.89 -5.09 12.01
CA HIS A 164 8.21 -5.68 10.87
C HIS A 164 7.91 -4.62 9.83
N THR A 165 8.35 -4.82 8.61
CA THR A 165 8.14 -3.90 7.50
C THR A 165 7.56 -4.60 6.29
N PHE A 166 6.66 -3.92 5.59
CA PHE A 166 6.09 -4.37 4.33
C PHE A 166 6.53 -3.42 3.22
N TRP A 167 7.17 -3.96 2.18
CA TRP A 167 7.68 -3.19 1.05
C TRP A 167 6.86 -3.49 -0.19
N LEU A 168 6.08 -2.53 -0.64
CA LEU A 168 5.27 -2.64 -1.84
C LEU A 168 6.03 -2.06 -3.04
N LEU A 169 6.26 -2.88 -4.06
CA LEU A 169 6.86 -2.50 -5.33
C LEU A 169 5.90 -2.85 -6.48
N ASP A 170 6.04 -2.16 -7.59
CA ASP A 170 5.20 -2.30 -8.78
C ASP A 170 5.37 -3.65 -9.52
N ARG A 171 6.53 -4.33 -9.32
CA ARG A 171 6.88 -5.58 -10.03
C ARG A 171 7.38 -6.66 -9.08
N VAL A 172 6.95 -7.88 -9.34
CA VAL A 172 7.41 -9.07 -8.60
C VAL A 172 8.93 -9.26 -8.71
N ALA A 173 9.52 -8.98 -9.87
CA ALA A 173 10.97 -9.06 -10.06
C ALA A 173 11.71 -8.06 -9.16
N SER A 174 11.22 -6.81 -9.07
CA SER A 174 11.77 -5.77 -8.21
C SER A 174 11.65 -6.13 -6.74
N ALA A 175 10.52 -6.68 -6.30
CA ALA A 175 10.33 -7.14 -4.93
C ALA A 175 11.31 -8.27 -4.56
N LYS A 176 11.52 -9.25 -5.46
CA LYS A 176 12.49 -10.34 -5.26
C LYS A 176 13.94 -9.83 -5.18
N ALA A 177 14.32 -8.92 -6.07
CA ALA A 177 15.66 -8.32 -6.07
C ALA A 177 15.90 -7.50 -4.81
N LEU A 178 14.92 -6.70 -4.37
CA LEU A 178 15.01 -5.92 -3.13
C LEU A 178 15.15 -6.82 -1.91
N ALA A 179 14.36 -7.89 -1.80
CA ALA A 179 14.46 -8.85 -0.71
C ALA A 179 15.86 -9.48 -0.61
N LEU A 180 16.50 -9.77 -1.76
CA LEU A 180 17.88 -10.28 -1.78
C LEU A 180 18.91 -9.24 -1.31
N LEU A 181 18.73 -7.96 -1.66
CA LEU A 181 19.60 -6.88 -1.19
C LEU A 181 19.42 -6.64 0.32
N LEU A 182 18.18 -6.60 0.80
CA LEU A 182 17.90 -6.40 2.23
C LEU A 182 18.54 -7.51 3.08
N ARG A 183 18.44 -8.77 2.67
CA ARG A 183 19.11 -9.90 3.35
C ARG A 183 20.63 -9.79 3.38
N LYS A 184 21.25 -9.11 2.45
CA LYS A 184 22.70 -8.87 2.40
C LYS A 184 23.10 -7.60 3.15
N SER A 185 22.16 -6.70 3.39
CA SER A 185 22.43 -5.45 4.07
C SER A 185 22.77 -5.70 5.55
N ARG A 186 23.81 -5.03 6.04
CA ARG A 186 24.20 -5.08 7.46
C ARG A 186 23.15 -4.49 8.41
N TYR A 187 22.20 -3.71 7.89
CA TYR A 187 21.19 -3.02 8.69
C TYR A 187 19.88 -3.78 8.80
N PHE A 188 19.58 -4.66 7.84
CA PHE A 188 18.33 -5.42 7.72
C PHE A 188 18.55 -6.93 7.85
N LYS A 189 19.74 -7.33 8.27
CA LYS A 189 20.08 -8.73 8.53
C LYS A 189 19.62 -9.06 9.94
N ASP A 190 18.88 -10.18 10.10
CA ASP A 190 18.51 -10.79 11.38
C ASP A 190 19.73 -11.19 12.21
#